data_c425c0ae859b4f9b57b99ea47d5aa2ee
#
_entry.id   c425c0ae859b4f9b57b99ea47d5aa2ee
#
_cell.length_a   1.000
_cell.length_b   1.000
_cell.length_c   1.000
_cell.angle_alpha   90.00
_cell.angle_beta   90.00
_cell.angle_gamma   90.00
#
_symmetry.space_group_name_H-M   'P 1'
#
loop_
_entity.id
_entity.type
_entity.pdbx_description
1 polymer ?
#
loop_
_entity_poly.entity_id
_entity_poly.type
_entity_poly.pdbx_seq_one_letter_code
_entity_poly.pdbx_strand_id
1 'polypeptide(L)'
;MTFKSLSLITATLLLTTHTHADETLEPITIVSANKTTQSIQNTTSNVTVITSEDIEENGYQTVAQAINTVAGISVTNSGGLGQQTSFFVRGADSGKVLVLLDGMRLNDPSTTNGTALLDSLTTSNIEQIEIIKGGASSIWGSNASAGVINIITKEAKDGIHGSLALNYGSYNTRGTDADLSYSDEKITAQVLASYLKTDGFSALAPRSAEEDSYENKNYNIKFGYAFDANNKLNLSYNRIKTDTEYDDSFSVSQADDAFSHATSDQTNYALDYLFTLDNYSATLDASKGEYDRDYFTTGFFGDGHNVYKSTLKEYALINGYAYTSGKAVLGFEYKDIDGFNQYNTFPDSQSDYTNKAVYISNLYDITENTLLETNLRYDNYDEFNNKTTYKIGVKHHYNYLEGFITSANYYTSYDAPSAYQLANTAFGSLLKPSYTKGYDISAGYKELLTLTYFHNTVEDSIDYISDPVTFVGGYTNIDGTSKFSGLEIESAYTLDTYNLMFSANYTHLFDYEKEDGTDLIRRAKDTLNASINYYTSNEIQFGIDAQYIGDRVDTDGGFPVASEVPTGNYTLWNLNFSTEIINNVDLSLNAKNIFDKEYQSSYGYATEGRSLY
;
A
#
# COMPACT_ATOMS: atom_id res chain seq x y z
N MET A 1 21.81 24.57 -30.26
CA MET A 1 21.77 23.21 -30.85
C MET A 1 23.09 22.52 -30.53
N THR A 2 23.13 21.70 -29.53
CA THR A 2 24.23 20.74 -29.29
C THR A 2 23.62 19.50 -28.68
N PHE A 3 23.47 18.48 -29.50
CA PHE A 3 23.11 17.13 -29.07
C PHE A 3 24.22 16.56 -28.19
N LYS A 4 23.90 16.19 -26.93
CA LYS A 4 24.76 15.32 -26.13
C LYS A 4 24.37 13.88 -26.41
N SER A 5 25.27 13.15 -27.03
CA SER A 5 25.17 11.74 -27.33
C SER A 5 25.04 10.90 -26.07
N LEU A 6 23.95 10.15 -25.98
CA LEU A 6 23.77 9.06 -25.04
C LEU A 6 24.60 7.88 -25.51
N SER A 7 25.68 7.54 -24.80
CA SER A 7 26.48 6.36 -25.11
C SER A 7 25.77 5.11 -24.65
N LEU A 8 25.28 4.35 -25.61
CA LEU A 8 24.72 3.02 -25.43
C LEU A 8 25.85 2.07 -25.03
N ILE A 9 25.87 1.60 -23.78
CA ILE A 9 26.77 0.52 -23.36
C ILE A 9 26.16 -0.78 -23.87
N THR A 10 26.70 -1.32 -24.91
CA THR A 10 26.36 -2.65 -25.44
C THR A 10 27.08 -3.70 -24.60
N ALA A 11 26.41 -4.28 -23.63
CA ALA A 11 26.87 -5.47 -22.92
C ALA A 11 26.62 -6.70 -23.80
N THR A 12 27.69 -7.29 -24.32
CA THR A 12 27.63 -8.56 -25.05
C THR A 12 27.51 -9.69 -24.05
N LEU A 13 26.32 -10.26 -23.92
CA LEU A 13 26.05 -11.42 -23.05
C LEU A 13 26.52 -12.70 -23.74
N LEU A 14 27.53 -13.34 -23.18
CA LEU A 14 27.91 -14.71 -23.51
C LEU A 14 27.01 -15.69 -22.77
N LEU A 15 26.02 -16.25 -23.47
CA LEU A 15 25.15 -17.32 -22.97
C LEU A 15 25.94 -18.64 -22.92
N THR A 16 26.39 -19.03 -21.72
CA THR A 16 26.78 -20.41 -21.45
C THR A 16 25.60 -21.11 -20.79
N THR A 17 24.99 -22.05 -21.51
CA THR A 17 23.90 -22.90 -20.97
C THR A 17 24.50 -23.91 -20.00
N HIS A 18 24.27 -23.72 -18.71
CA HIS A 18 24.44 -24.77 -17.71
C HIS A 18 23.04 -25.26 -17.29
N THR A 19 22.77 -26.53 -17.53
CA THR A 19 21.56 -27.19 -17.03
C THR A 19 21.79 -27.54 -15.57
N HIS A 20 21.17 -26.79 -14.68
CA HIS A 20 20.97 -27.22 -13.29
C HIS A 20 19.54 -27.74 -13.14
N ALA A 21 19.40 -28.75 -12.26
CA ALA A 21 18.12 -29.31 -11.89
C ALA A 21 17.32 -28.17 -11.21
N ASP A 22 16.17 -27.83 -11.81
CA ASP A 22 15.18 -26.95 -11.18
C ASP A 22 14.72 -27.62 -9.86
N GLU A 23 15.15 -27.09 -8.73
CA GLU A 23 14.30 -27.14 -7.55
C GLU A 23 13.09 -26.27 -7.89
N THR A 24 11.95 -26.89 -8.10
CA THR A 24 10.69 -26.17 -8.31
C THR A 24 10.32 -25.50 -6.99
N LEU A 25 10.70 -24.23 -6.83
CA LEU A 25 10.18 -23.39 -5.75
C LEU A 25 8.65 -23.44 -5.78
N GLU A 26 8.02 -23.56 -4.64
CA GLU A 26 6.56 -23.51 -4.58
C GLU A 26 6.08 -22.17 -5.16
N PRO A 27 5.09 -22.19 -6.07
CA PRO A 27 4.64 -20.95 -6.70
C PRO A 27 4.04 -20.00 -5.64
N ILE A 28 4.48 -18.74 -5.65
CA ILE A 28 3.91 -17.67 -4.79
C ILE A 28 2.40 -17.64 -5.00
N THR A 29 1.67 -17.77 -3.90
CA THR A 29 0.21 -17.70 -3.89
C THR A 29 -0.27 -16.34 -3.43
N ILE A 30 -1.35 -15.84 -4.05
CA ILE A 30 -1.98 -14.57 -3.76
C ILE A 30 -3.48 -14.74 -3.56
N VAL A 31 -4.09 -13.85 -2.79
CA VAL A 31 -5.54 -13.80 -2.54
C VAL A 31 -6.18 -12.55 -3.14
N SER A 32 -5.42 -11.46 -3.22
CA SER A 32 -5.94 -10.13 -3.56
C SER A 32 -6.52 -10.01 -4.98
N ALA A 33 -6.13 -10.85 -5.93
CA ALA A 33 -6.56 -10.72 -7.32
C ALA A 33 -8.06 -10.98 -7.53
N ASN A 34 -8.65 -11.95 -6.81
CA ASN A 34 -10.07 -12.32 -6.97
C ASN A 34 -10.75 -12.81 -5.67
N LYS A 35 -10.20 -12.46 -4.51
CA LYS A 35 -10.68 -12.90 -3.16
C LYS A 35 -10.64 -14.42 -2.94
N THR A 36 -9.79 -15.12 -3.68
CA THR A 36 -9.55 -16.56 -3.50
C THR A 36 -8.09 -16.88 -3.74
N THR A 37 -7.52 -17.81 -2.97
CA THR A 37 -6.13 -18.24 -3.13
C THR A 37 -5.88 -18.77 -4.54
N GLN A 38 -4.81 -18.28 -5.16
CA GLN A 38 -4.34 -18.70 -6.48
C GLN A 38 -2.87 -18.41 -6.66
N SER A 39 -2.21 -19.09 -7.60
CA SER A 39 -0.85 -18.74 -7.99
C SER A 39 -0.79 -17.37 -8.66
N ILE A 40 0.25 -16.60 -8.42
CA ILE A 40 0.53 -15.33 -9.10
C ILE A 40 0.60 -15.49 -10.63
N GLN A 41 0.91 -16.70 -11.10
CA GLN A 41 0.92 -17.01 -12.53
C GLN A 41 -0.48 -17.07 -13.14
N ASN A 42 -1.51 -17.34 -12.32
CA ASN A 42 -2.90 -17.52 -12.73
C ASN A 42 -3.74 -16.24 -12.60
N THR A 43 -3.15 -15.07 -12.81
CA THR A 43 -3.87 -13.78 -12.91
C THR A 43 -3.35 -12.99 -14.09
N THR A 44 -4.21 -12.18 -14.69
CA THR A 44 -3.83 -11.22 -15.74
C THR A 44 -3.35 -9.89 -15.15
N SER A 45 -3.67 -9.63 -13.87
CA SER A 45 -3.30 -8.41 -13.14
C SER A 45 -1.78 -8.28 -13.00
N ASN A 46 -1.29 -7.04 -13.00
CA ASN A 46 0.08 -6.74 -12.61
C ASN A 46 0.17 -6.81 -11.08
N VAL A 47 0.84 -7.83 -10.57
CA VAL A 47 0.98 -8.11 -9.13
C VAL A 47 2.46 -8.14 -8.75
N THR A 48 2.81 -7.45 -7.68
CA THR A 48 4.11 -7.53 -7.00
C THR A 48 3.87 -8.07 -5.59
N VAL A 49 4.72 -8.95 -5.13
CA VAL A 49 4.71 -9.48 -3.76
C VAL A 49 6.03 -9.11 -3.08
N ILE A 50 5.95 -8.56 -1.88
CA ILE A 50 7.08 -8.33 -0.97
C ILE A 50 6.95 -9.39 0.11
N THR A 51 7.93 -10.25 0.28
CA THR A 51 7.91 -11.35 1.26
C THR A 51 8.42 -10.91 2.63
N SER A 52 8.21 -11.72 3.65
CA SER A 52 8.81 -11.50 4.99
C SER A 52 10.33 -11.47 4.91
N GLU A 53 10.93 -12.29 4.04
CA GLU A 53 12.37 -12.33 3.81
C GLU A 53 12.88 -11.00 3.21
N ASP A 54 12.20 -10.45 2.17
CA ASP A 54 12.51 -9.13 1.62
C ASP A 54 12.44 -8.04 2.70
N ILE A 55 11.45 -8.10 3.58
CA ILE A 55 11.27 -7.14 4.67
C ILE A 55 12.42 -7.21 5.68
N GLU A 56 12.79 -8.41 6.10
CA GLU A 56 13.83 -8.66 7.09
C GLU A 56 15.22 -8.31 6.54
N GLU A 57 15.55 -8.76 5.31
CA GLU A 57 16.84 -8.50 4.67
C GLU A 57 17.11 -7.02 4.42
N ASN A 58 16.08 -6.25 4.06
CA ASN A 58 16.22 -4.82 3.78
C ASN A 58 15.94 -3.92 4.99
N GLY A 59 15.55 -4.51 6.14
CA GLY A 59 15.31 -3.80 7.39
C GLY A 59 14.21 -2.75 7.29
N TYR A 60 13.12 -3.05 6.56
CA TYR A 60 11.97 -2.16 6.50
C TYR A 60 11.20 -2.19 7.83
N GLN A 61 11.02 -1.04 8.45
CA GLN A 61 10.31 -0.90 9.72
C GLN A 61 8.83 -0.63 9.55
N THR A 62 8.43 -0.07 8.40
CA THR A 62 7.04 0.27 8.09
C THR A 62 6.64 -0.26 6.71
N VAL A 63 5.34 -0.52 6.54
CA VAL A 63 4.77 -0.89 5.24
C VAL A 63 5.07 0.18 4.19
N ALA A 64 5.03 1.46 4.57
CA ALA A 64 5.35 2.57 3.68
C ALA A 64 6.78 2.48 3.11
N GLN A 65 7.77 2.09 3.92
CA GLN A 65 9.15 1.89 3.45
C GLN A 65 9.22 0.72 2.46
N ALA A 66 8.59 -0.41 2.78
CA ALA A 66 8.58 -1.59 1.92
C ALA A 66 7.95 -1.31 0.55
N ILE A 67 6.76 -0.72 0.50
CA ILE A 67 6.07 -0.44 -0.77
C ILE A 67 6.74 0.65 -1.62
N ASN A 68 7.52 1.55 -1.01
CA ASN A 68 8.25 2.61 -1.73
C ASN A 68 9.38 2.08 -2.63
N THR A 69 9.71 0.80 -2.53
CA THR A 69 10.69 0.12 -3.40
C THR A 69 10.07 -0.53 -4.62
N VAL A 70 8.74 -0.51 -4.75
CA VAL A 70 8.00 -1.17 -5.83
C VAL A 70 7.83 -0.23 -7.04
N ALA A 71 8.00 -0.75 -8.25
CA ALA A 71 7.74 0.01 -9.47
C ALA A 71 6.32 0.56 -9.51
N GLY A 72 6.16 1.82 -9.91
CA GLY A 72 4.86 2.50 -9.98
C GLY A 72 4.35 3.02 -8.64
N ILE A 73 5.10 2.85 -7.54
CA ILE A 73 4.73 3.38 -6.22
C ILE A 73 5.74 4.44 -5.78
N SER A 74 5.25 5.51 -5.19
CA SER A 74 6.06 6.51 -4.52
C SER A 74 5.41 6.94 -3.21
N VAL A 75 6.24 7.21 -2.21
CA VAL A 75 5.80 7.62 -0.87
C VAL A 75 6.41 8.97 -0.53
N THR A 76 5.65 9.82 0.13
CA THR A 76 6.10 11.10 0.68
C THR A 76 5.71 11.22 2.14
N ASN A 77 6.66 11.62 2.98
CA ASN A 77 6.46 11.83 4.41
C ASN A 77 6.63 13.30 4.76
N SER A 78 5.87 13.74 5.75
CA SER A 78 5.98 15.07 6.35
C SER A 78 6.77 14.99 7.66
N GLY A 79 7.98 14.38 7.65
CA GLY A 79 8.84 14.20 8.81
C GLY A 79 9.35 12.77 9.00
N GLY A 80 9.56 12.37 10.26
CA GLY A 80 10.05 11.06 10.68
C GLY A 80 9.00 9.95 10.72
N LEU A 81 9.26 8.91 11.54
CA LEU A 81 8.30 7.84 11.81
C LEU A 81 7.04 8.40 12.45
N GLY A 82 5.87 7.88 12.07
CA GLY A 82 4.57 8.30 12.59
C GLY A 82 4.02 9.58 11.98
N GLN A 83 4.84 10.34 11.23
CA GLN A 83 4.39 11.55 10.56
C GLN A 83 3.51 11.24 9.35
N GLN A 84 2.66 12.20 8.97
CA GLN A 84 1.72 12.03 7.86
C GLN A 84 2.41 11.48 6.61
N THR A 85 1.93 10.33 6.15
CA THR A 85 2.48 9.59 5.02
C THR A 85 1.46 9.54 3.89
N SER A 86 1.82 10.09 2.74
CA SER A 86 1.06 9.96 1.49
C SER A 86 1.75 8.99 0.55
N PHE A 87 0.99 8.16 -0.14
CA PHE A 87 1.52 7.24 -1.14
C PHE A 87 0.71 7.33 -2.43
N PHE A 88 1.38 7.06 -3.53
CA PHE A 88 0.83 7.22 -4.87
C PHE A 88 1.10 5.95 -5.67
N VAL A 89 0.06 5.39 -6.28
CA VAL A 89 0.18 4.24 -7.17
C VAL A 89 -0.05 4.70 -8.60
N ARG A 90 0.98 4.60 -9.44
CA ARG A 90 0.95 5.11 -10.83
C ARG A 90 0.54 6.58 -10.92
N GLY A 91 0.97 7.38 -9.94
CA GLY A 91 0.64 8.80 -9.81
C GLY A 91 -0.71 9.13 -9.14
N ALA A 92 -1.60 8.16 -9.00
CA ALA A 92 -2.91 8.36 -8.35
C ALA A 92 -2.80 8.41 -6.83
N ASP A 93 -3.68 9.18 -6.18
CA ASP A 93 -3.69 9.43 -4.74
C ASP A 93 -3.99 8.19 -3.89
N SER A 94 -3.53 8.22 -2.64
CA SER A 94 -3.74 7.16 -1.64
C SER A 94 -5.21 6.80 -1.39
N GLY A 95 -6.16 7.73 -1.49
CA GLY A 95 -7.60 7.45 -1.39
C GLY A 95 -8.17 6.57 -2.51
N LYS A 96 -7.43 6.43 -3.62
CA LYS A 96 -7.75 5.57 -4.77
C LYS A 96 -7.14 4.16 -4.65
N VAL A 97 -6.46 3.87 -3.55
CA VAL A 97 -5.81 2.60 -3.27
C VAL A 97 -6.45 1.94 -2.05
N LEU A 98 -6.93 0.73 -2.24
CA LEU A 98 -7.46 -0.07 -1.16
C LEU A 98 -6.31 -0.73 -0.39
N VAL A 99 -6.27 -0.51 0.91
CA VAL A 99 -5.33 -1.19 1.80
C VAL A 99 -6.09 -2.18 2.67
N LEU A 100 -5.58 -3.40 2.72
CA LEU A 100 -6.17 -4.51 3.47
C LEU A 100 -5.17 -5.07 4.48
N LEU A 101 -5.67 -5.59 5.59
CA LEU A 101 -4.94 -6.42 6.55
C LEU A 101 -5.69 -7.75 6.67
N ASP A 102 -5.07 -8.84 6.21
CA ASP A 102 -5.71 -10.17 6.13
C ASP A 102 -7.11 -10.13 5.47
N GLY A 103 -7.27 -9.29 4.43
CA GLY A 103 -8.55 -9.09 3.73
C GLY A 103 -9.49 -8.03 4.34
N MET A 104 -9.27 -7.58 5.56
CA MET A 104 -10.03 -6.49 6.20
C MET A 104 -9.59 -5.12 5.70
N ARG A 105 -10.52 -4.22 5.36
CA ARG A 105 -10.21 -2.85 4.94
C ARG A 105 -9.60 -2.03 6.08
N LEU A 106 -8.51 -1.32 5.77
CA LEU A 106 -7.88 -0.33 6.63
C LEU A 106 -8.14 1.12 6.20
N ASN A 107 -8.84 1.32 5.10
CA ASN A 107 -9.22 2.66 4.64
C ASN A 107 -10.22 3.28 5.62
N ASP A 108 -9.81 4.40 6.25
CA ASP A 108 -10.62 5.10 7.25
C ASP A 108 -11.59 6.09 6.56
N PRO A 109 -12.90 5.89 6.64
CA PRO A 109 -13.90 6.77 6.04
C PRO A 109 -13.89 8.21 6.57
N SER A 110 -13.32 8.46 7.75
CA SER A 110 -13.20 9.79 8.35
C SER A 110 -11.99 10.59 7.88
N THR A 111 -11.12 10.02 7.05
CA THR A 111 -10.05 10.78 6.36
C THR A 111 -10.61 11.57 5.18
N THR A 112 -9.90 12.61 4.76
CA THR A 112 -10.36 13.53 3.71
C THR A 112 -10.68 12.86 2.38
N ASN A 113 -10.06 11.74 2.07
CA ASN A 113 -10.24 11.00 0.81
C ASN A 113 -10.45 9.48 1.01
N GLY A 114 -10.75 9.05 2.25
CA GLY A 114 -10.95 7.62 2.55
C GLY A 114 -9.67 6.79 2.44
N THR A 115 -8.51 7.34 2.77
CA THR A 115 -7.22 6.64 2.74
C THR A 115 -6.97 5.81 3.99
N ALA A 116 -6.09 4.81 3.89
CA ALA A 116 -5.52 4.13 5.04
C ALA A 116 -4.34 4.92 5.64
N LEU A 117 -4.14 4.81 6.94
CA LEU A 117 -3.05 5.46 7.68
C LEU A 117 -1.79 4.58 7.64
N LEU A 118 -0.98 4.72 6.58
CA LEU A 118 0.25 3.93 6.43
C LEU A 118 1.35 4.29 7.45
N ASP A 119 1.29 5.47 8.02
CA ASP A 119 2.16 5.94 9.11
C ASP A 119 2.07 5.06 10.37
N SER A 120 0.93 4.40 10.57
CA SER A 120 0.70 3.52 11.71
C SER A 120 1.07 2.04 11.47
N LEU A 121 1.34 1.63 10.22
CA LEU A 121 1.55 0.23 9.85
C LEU A 121 3.04 -0.15 9.90
N THR A 122 3.42 -0.88 10.94
CA THR A 122 4.74 -1.50 11.07
C THR A 122 4.82 -2.82 10.30
N THR A 123 6.04 -3.30 10.03
CA THR A 123 6.28 -4.57 9.31
C THR A 123 6.32 -5.78 10.22
N SER A 124 6.18 -5.61 11.53
CA SER A 124 6.13 -6.74 12.47
C SER A 124 5.00 -7.72 12.13
N ASN A 125 5.32 -9.02 12.12
CA ASN A 125 4.36 -10.09 11.82
C ASN A 125 3.80 -10.13 10.39
N ILE A 126 4.43 -9.50 9.42
CA ILE A 126 4.02 -9.61 8.02
C ILE A 126 4.65 -10.84 7.37
N GLU A 127 3.83 -11.69 6.73
CA GLU A 127 4.28 -12.79 5.88
C GLU A 127 4.56 -12.30 4.47
N GLN A 128 3.62 -11.52 3.91
CA GLN A 128 3.80 -10.91 2.59
C GLN A 128 2.90 -9.68 2.42
N ILE A 129 3.30 -8.80 1.51
CA ILE A 129 2.49 -7.67 1.04
C ILE A 129 2.20 -7.91 -0.44
N GLU A 130 0.94 -8.16 -0.78
CA GLU A 130 0.47 -8.30 -2.16
C GLU A 130 0.04 -6.95 -2.70
N ILE A 131 0.58 -6.55 -3.84
CA ILE A 131 0.31 -5.25 -4.46
C ILE A 131 -0.23 -5.47 -5.86
N ILE A 132 -1.50 -5.17 -6.07
CA ILE A 132 -2.12 -5.12 -7.40
C ILE A 132 -2.05 -3.69 -7.90
N LYS A 133 -1.46 -3.47 -9.05
CA LYS A 133 -1.41 -2.17 -9.72
C LYS A 133 -2.47 -2.10 -10.84
N GLY A 134 -3.23 -1.00 -10.87
CA GLY A 134 -4.37 -0.80 -11.77
C GLY A 134 -5.71 -1.09 -11.14
N GLY A 135 -6.80 -0.80 -11.87
CA GLY A 135 -8.15 -0.85 -11.32
C GLY A 135 -8.65 -2.24 -10.96
N ALA A 136 -9.06 -2.42 -9.71
CA ALA A 136 -9.57 -3.66 -9.14
C ALA A 136 -11.00 -3.52 -8.56
N SER A 137 -11.70 -2.41 -8.82
CA SER A 137 -13.05 -2.17 -8.28
C SER A 137 -14.09 -3.20 -8.73
N SER A 138 -13.87 -3.90 -9.84
CA SER A 138 -14.74 -5.00 -10.29
C SER A 138 -14.75 -6.22 -9.36
N ILE A 139 -13.82 -6.28 -8.38
CA ILE A 139 -13.77 -7.29 -7.32
C ILE A 139 -13.96 -6.64 -5.96
N TRP A 140 -13.23 -5.54 -5.69
CA TRP A 140 -13.12 -4.95 -4.37
C TRP A 140 -14.07 -3.76 -4.12
N GLY A 141 -14.70 -3.20 -5.17
CA GLY A 141 -15.55 -2.02 -5.09
C GLY A 141 -14.74 -0.73 -4.92
N SER A 142 -15.27 0.21 -4.16
CA SER A 142 -14.64 1.53 -3.93
C SER A 142 -13.24 1.47 -3.35
N ASN A 143 -12.45 2.55 -3.57
CA ASN A 143 -11.06 2.75 -3.17
C ASN A 143 -10.04 1.84 -3.87
N ALA A 144 -10.45 1.03 -4.85
CA ALA A 144 -9.57 0.14 -5.59
C ALA A 144 -9.39 0.59 -7.06
N SER A 145 -9.40 1.90 -7.32
CA SER A 145 -9.32 2.43 -8.69
C SER A 145 -7.89 2.54 -9.22
N ALA A 146 -6.91 2.70 -8.35
CA ALA A 146 -5.49 2.72 -8.70
C ALA A 146 -4.77 1.41 -8.33
N GLY A 147 -5.26 0.68 -7.34
CA GLY A 147 -4.67 -0.59 -6.91
C GLY A 147 -5.22 -1.12 -5.61
N VAL A 148 -4.64 -2.25 -5.19
CA VAL A 148 -4.90 -2.89 -3.88
C VAL A 148 -3.55 -3.25 -3.25
N ILE A 149 -3.39 -2.93 -1.98
CA ILE A 149 -2.27 -3.36 -1.14
C ILE A 149 -2.86 -4.26 -0.06
N ASN A 150 -2.58 -5.56 -0.10
CA ASN A 150 -3.07 -6.51 0.90
C ASN A 150 -1.90 -7.00 1.76
N ILE A 151 -1.94 -6.66 3.02
CA ILE A 151 -0.95 -7.02 4.03
C ILE A 151 -1.42 -8.34 4.64
N ILE A 152 -0.63 -9.39 4.49
CA ILE A 152 -0.92 -10.72 5.03
C ILE A 152 0.03 -10.97 6.18
N THR A 153 -0.53 -11.28 7.35
CA THR A 153 0.25 -11.56 8.55
C THR A 153 0.62 -13.04 8.64
N LYS A 154 1.75 -13.33 9.31
CA LYS A 154 2.27 -14.69 9.51
C LYS A 154 1.20 -15.61 10.08
N GLU A 155 1.16 -16.86 9.64
CA GLU A 155 0.28 -17.90 10.14
C GLU A 155 1.01 -18.79 11.14
N ALA A 156 0.26 -19.37 12.10
CA ALA A 156 0.80 -20.32 13.07
C ALA A 156 1.20 -21.62 12.37
N LYS A 157 2.44 -22.07 12.59
CA LYS A 157 2.98 -23.35 12.13
C LYS A 157 2.61 -24.47 13.10
N ASP A 158 2.61 -25.72 12.64
CA ASP A 158 2.30 -26.90 13.47
C ASP A 158 3.17 -26.99 14.71
N GLY A 159 2.53 -27.22 15.87
CA GLY A 159 3.17 -27.23 17.18
C GLY A 159 3.12 -25.88 17.87
N ILE A 160 3.97 -25.71 18.87
CA ILE A 160 4.13 -24.44 19.61
C ILE A 160 5.36 -23.72 19.08
N HIS A 161 5.20 -22.49 18.65
CA HIS A 161 6.26 -21.61 18.20
C HIS A 161 6.19 -20.28 18.91
N GLY A 162 7.32 -19.63 19.07
CA GLY A 162 7.39 -18.30 19.62
C GLY A 162 8.63 -17.58 19.13
N SER A 163 8.53 -16.28 18.97
CA SER A 163 9.65 -15.41 18.60
C SER A 163 9.68 -14.15 19.45
N LEU A 164 10.87 -13.60 19.62
CA LEU A 164 11.10 -12.33 20.26
C LEU A 164 12.13 -11.55 19.44
N ALA A 165 11.75 -10.40 18.92
CA ALA A 165 12.67 -9.47 18.27
C ALA A 165 12.87 -8.21 19.12
N LEU A 166 14.10 -7.72 19.15
CA LEU A 166 14.49 -6.49 19.83
C LEU A 166 15.19 -5.58 18.82
N ASN A 167 14.66 -4.38 18.65
CA ASN A 167 15.16 -3.39 17.70
C ASN A 167 15.72 -2.18 18.45
N TYR A 168 16.88 -1.68 18.01
CA TYR A 168 17.48 -0.47 18.53
C TYR A 168 18.20 0.29 17.42
N GLY A 169 18.06 1.62 17.39
CA GLY A 169 18.67 2.40 16.30
C GLY A 169 18.75 3.89 16.58
N SER A 170 19.07 4.63 15.54
CA SER A 170 19.18 6.08 15.53
C SER A 170 17.91 6.74 16.07
N TYR A 171 18.02 7.99 16.53
CA TYR A 171 16.93 8.75 17.16
C TYR A 171 16.33 8.05 18.38
N ASN A 172 17.17 7.30 19.14
CA ASN A 172 16.76 6.49 20.28
C ASN A 172 15.58 5.55 19.97
N THR A 173 15.51 5.11 18.70
CA THR A 173 14.47 4.17 18.26
C THR A 173 14.65 2.83 18.94
N ARG A 174 13.59 2.30 19.54
CA ARG A 174 13.55 1.00 20.22
C ARG A 174 12.25 0.31 19.94
N GLY A 175 12.35 -0.98 19.62
CA GLY A 175 11.21 -1.83 19.33
C GLY A 175 11.33 -3.17 20.02
N THR A 176 10.17 -3.80 20.22
CA THR A 176 10.05 -5.16 20.73
C THR A 176 8.86 -5.81 20.08
N ASP A 177 9.07 -6.96 19.44
CA ASP A 177 8.01 -7.77 18.85
C ASP A 177 8.04 -9.14 19.53
N ALA A 178 6.90 -9.60 20.01
CA ALA A 178 6.74 -10.90 20.64
C ALA A 178 5.56 -11.64 19.99
N ASP A 179 5.83 -12.84 19.51
CA ASP A 179 4.83 -13.75 18.94
C ASP A 179 4.81 -15.07 19.72
N LEU A 180 3.61 -15.59 19.92
CA LEU A 180 3.38 -16.94 20.42
C LEU A 180 2.26 -17.58 19.62
N SER A 181 2.52 -18.73 19.03
CA SER A 181 1.56 -19.43 18.20
C SER A 181 1.48 -20.91 18.52
N TYR A 182 0.31 -21.48 18.26
CA TYR A 182 0.03 -22.91 18.33
C TYR A 182 -0.85 -23.32 17.16
N SER A 183 -0.51 -24.42 16.51
CA SER A 183 -1.37 -25.06 15.52
C SER A 183 -1.34 -26.58 15.67
N ASP A 184 -2.50 -27.20 15.44
CA ASP A 184 -2.67 -28.64 15.23
C ASP A 184 -3.74 -28.88 14.15
N GLU A 185 -4.15 -30.12 13.94
CA GLU A 185 -5.17 -30.49 12.95
C GLU A 185 -6.52 -29.75 13.12
N LYS A 186 -6.82 -29.22 14.31
CA LYS A 186 -8.11 -28.62 14.64
C LYS A 186 -8.06 -27.17 15.08
N ILE A 187 -7.00 -26.79 15.80
CA ILE A 187 -6.93 -25.50 16.47
C ILE A 187 -5.71 -24.76 15.94
N THR A 188 -5.92 -23.51 15.61
CA THR A 188 -4.86 -22.54 15.34
C THR A 188 -5.05 -21.35 16.27
N ALA A 189 -4.02 -20.96 17.00
CA ALA A 189 -4.07 -19.80 17.89
C ALA A 189 -2.75 -19.03 17.79
N GLN A 190 -2.84 -17.70 17.69
CA GLN A 190 -1.68 -16.83 17.64
C GLN A 190 -1.96 -15.54 18.40
N VAL A 191 -0.95 -15.07 19.12
CA VAL A 191 -0.95 -13.76 19.79
C VAL A 191 0.35 -13.07 19.48
N LEU A 192 0.27 -11.88 18.90
CA LEU A 192 1.40 -10.99 18.68
C LEU A 192 1.19 -9.69 19.46
N ALA A 193 2.26 -9.18 20.05
CA ALA A 193 2.34 -7.83 20.59
C ALA A 193 3.60 -7.15 20.06
N SER A 194 3.45 -5.95 19.50
CA SER A 194 4.54 -5.12 18.99
C SER A 194 4.53 -3.76 19.67
N TYR A 195 5.71 -3.27 19.98
CA TYR A 195 5.95 -1.95 20.52
C TYR A 195 7.11 -1.29 19.78
N LEU A 196 6.91 -0.08 19.31
CA LEU A 196 7.91 0.75 18.66
C LEU A 196 7.85 2.15 19.27
N LYS A 197 9.00 2.71 19.66
CA LYS A 197 9.13 4.09 20.10
C LYS A 197 10.40 4.71 19.52
N THR A 198 10.33 5.98 19.16
CA THR A 198 11.47 6.82 18.78
C THR A 198 11.31 8.19 19.41
N ASP A 199 12.42 8.83 19.75
CA ASP A 199 12.41 10.25 20.13
C ASP A 199 12.28 11.14 18.89
N GLY A 200 12.58 10.59 17.68
CA GLY A 200 12.37 11.29 16.41
C GLY A 200 13.33 12.44 16.15
N PHE A 201 12.88 13.33 15.29
CA PHE A 201 13.54 14.61 14.95
C PHE A 201 12.45 15.57 14.48
N SER A 202 12.71 16.89 14.56
CA SER A 202 11.74 17.92 14.15
C SER A 202 11.17 17.64 12.76
N ALA A 203 9.84 17.54 12.66
CA ALA A 203 9.16 17.29 11.39
C ALA A 203 9.37 18.46 10.42
N LEU A 204 9.34 19.72 10.90
CA LEU A 204 9.74 20.87 10.10
C LEU A 204 11.26 21.04 10.04
N ALA A 205 11.76 21.51 8.89
CA ALA A 205 13.17 21.81 8.73
C ALA A 205 13.58 23.08 9.52
N PRO A 206 14.77 23.10 10.18
CA PRO A 206 15.80 22.07 10.14
C PRO A 206 15.55 20.94 11.15
N ARG A 207 15.89 19.71 10.75
CA ARG A 207 15.79 18.47 11.54
C ARG A 207 16.28 18.56 13.00
N SER A 208 17.18 19.48 13.30
CA SER A 208 17.78 19.67 14.62
C SER A 208 17.07 20.70 15.50
N ALA A 209 15.91 21.19 15.09
CA ALA A 209 15.21 22.24 15.84
C ALA A 209 14.69 21.72 17.19
N GLU A 210 14.12 20.51 17.20
CA GLU A 210 13.61 19.79 18.37
C GLU A 210 13.42 18.31 18.03
N GLU A 211 12.69 17.54 18.84
CA GLU A 211 12.41 16.11 18.65
C GLU A 211 10.90 15.88 18.62
N ASP A 212 10.38 15.33 17.52
CA ASP A 212 9.00 14.88 17.39
C ASP A 212 8.92 13.38 17.65
N SER A 213 8.46 13.01 18.81
CA SER A 213 8.42 11.62 19.24
C SER A 213 7.27 10.85 18.60
N TYR A 214 7.47 9.52 18.50
CA TYR A 214 6.45 8.60 18.03
C TYR A 214 6.42 7.33 18.87
N GLU A 215 5.22 6.89 19.24
CA GLU A 215 4.97 5.62 19.90
C GLU A 215 3.89 4.82 19.13
N ASN A 216 4.17 3.52 18.90
CA ASN A 216 3.23 2.59 18.26
C ASN A 216 3.10 1.31 19.10
N LYS A 217 1.87 0.88 19.32
CA LYS A 217 1.51 -0.39 19.96
C LYS A 217 0.56 -1.15 19.06
N ASN A 218 0.97 -2.33 18.64
CA ASN A 218 0.16 -3.21 17.80
C ASN A 218 -0.10 -4.54 18.52
N TYR A 219 -1.36 -4.97 18.52
CA TYR A 219 -1.80 -6.25 19.07
C TYR A 219 -2.56 -7.00 17.99
N ASN A 220 -2.17 -8.24 17.74
CA ASN A 220 -2.85 -9.12 16.80
C ASN A 220 -3.17 -10.45 17.50
N ILE A 221 -4.42 -10.90 17.42
CA ILE A 221 -4.86 -12.17 17.98
C ILE A 221 -5.64 -12.90 16.89
N LYS A 222 -5.22 -14.12 16.58
CA LYS A 222 -5.92 -15.00 15.63
C LYS A 222 -6.29 -16.30 16.32
N PHE A 223 -7.49 -16.80 16.00
CA PHE A 223 -7.98 -18.10 16.43
C PHE A 223 -8.68 -18.79 15.27
N GLY A 224 -8.28 -20.02 14.97
CA GLY A 224 -8.90 -20.88 13.97
C GLY A 224 -9.39 -22.18 14.59
N TYR A 225 -10.54 -22.69 14.11
CA TYR A 225 -11.06 -24.00 14.50
C TYR A 225 -11.59 -24.75 13.27
N ALA A 226 -10.99 -25.91 12.99
CA ALA A 226 -11.47 -26.84 11.99
C ALA A 226 -12.47 -27.82 12.62
N PHE A 227 -13.74 -27.69 12.28
CA PHE A 227 -14.79 -28.63 12.73
C PHE A 227 -14.58 -30.00 12.12
N ASP A 228 -14.20 -30.01 10.84
CA ASP A 228 -13.85 -31.16 10.03
C ASP A 228 -12.98 -30.70 8.85
N ALA A 229 -12.68 -31.61 7.92
CA ALA A 229 -11.85 -31.31 6.73
C ALA A 229 -12.47 -30.26 5.80
N ASN A 230 -13.76 -30.00 5.90
CA ASN A 230 -14.53 -29.14 4.99
C ASN A 230 -14.93 -27.82 5.63
N ASN A 231 -14.91 -27.72 6.97
CA ASN A 231 -15.47 -26.60 7.72
C ASN A 231 -14.45 -25.97 8.66
N LYS A 232 -14.11 -24.71 8.46
CA LYS A 232 -13.17 -23.96 9.30
C LYS A 232 -13.77 -22.60 9.69
N LEU A 233 -13.61 -22.21 10.97
CA LEU A 233 -13.92 -20.89 11.49
C LEU A 233 -12.60 -20.18 11.84
N ASN A 234 -12.41 -18.95 11.39
CA ASN A 234 -11.34 -18.08 11.84
C ASN A 234 -11.92 -16.83 12.50
N LEU A 235 -11.27 -16.40 13.57
CA LEU A 235 -11.54 -15.15 14.26
C LEU A 235 -10.24 -14.37 14.32
N SER A 236 -10.29 -13.07 14.05
CA SER A 236 -9.15 -12.18 14.18
C SER A 236 -9.52 -10.89 14.90
N TYR A 237 -8.58 -10.40 15.67
CA TYR A 237 -8.61 -9.12 16.34
C TYR A 237 -7.28 -8.43 16.12
N ASN A 238 -7.33 -7.20 15.62
CA ASN A 238 -6.16 -6.35 15.50
C ASN A 238 -6.44 -4.99 16.12
N ARG A 239 -5.47 -4.44 16.85
CA ARG A 239 -5.55 -3.08 17.42
C ARG A 239 -4.22 -2.38 17.27
N ILE A 240 -4.25 -1.21 16.67
CA ILE A 240 -3.09 -0.34 16.48
C ILE A 240 -3.35 0.96 17.22
N LYS A 241 -2.44 1.31 18.15
CA LYS A 241 -2.46 2.59 18.86
C LYS A 241 -1.20 3.37 18.58
N THR A 242 -1.36 4.63 18.21
CA THR A 242 -0.23 5.53 18.02
C THR A 242 -0.38 6.80 18.84
N ASP A 243 0.75 7.36 19.20
CA ASP A 243 0.90 8.70 19.76
C ASP A 243 2.07 9.36 19.02
N THR A 244 1.81 10.51 18.39
CA THR A 244 2.75 11.18 17.48
C THR A 244 2.79 12.66 17.80
N GLU A 245 3.95 13.17 18.18
CA GLU A 245 4.21 14.61 18.20
C GLU A 245 4.45 15.08 16.76
N TYR A 246 3.99 16.27 16.40
CA TYR A 246 4.13 16.81 15.05
C TYR A 246 4.17 18.35 15.05
N ASP A 247 4.78 18.91 14.01
CA ASP A 247 4.78 20.34 13.75
C ASP A 247 3.59 20.78 12.91
N ASP A 248 2.87 21.81 13.33
CA ASP A 248 1.92 22.50 12.46
C ASP A 248 2.68 23.47 11.52
N SER A 249 2.45 23.37 10.22
CA SER A 249 3.04 24.25 9.20
C SER A 249 2.71 25.74 9.37
N PHE A 250 1.72 26.06 10.20
CA PHE A 250 1.37 27.42 10.62
C PHE A 250 1.90 27.79 11.99
N SER A 251 2.71 26.94 12.62
CA SER A 251 3.30 27.21 13.92
C SER A 251 4.23 28.42 13.86
N VAL A 252 4.13 29.30 14.87
CA VAL A 252 4.89 30.55 14.93
C VAL A 252 6.33 30.31 15.41
N SER A 253 6.59 29.19 16.02
CA SER A 253 7.90 28.82 16.60
C SER A 253 8.03 27.31 16.68
N GLN A 254 8.98 26.75 15.96
CA GLN A 254 9.33 25.34 16.04
C GLN A 254 9.74 24.89 17.45
N ALA A 255 10.28 25.77 18.27
CA ALA A 255 10.77 25.48 19.62
C ALA A 255 9.68 25.38 20.69
N ASP A 256 8.44 25.78 20.39
CA ASP A 256 7.34 25.86 21.37
C ASP A 256 6.18 24.88 21.02
N ASP A 257 6.37 23.98 20.05
CA ASP A 257 5.29 23.14 19.54
C ASP A 257 5.10 21.82 20.31
N ALA A 258 5.67 21.72 21.51
CA ALA A 258 5.57 20.58 22.43
C ALA A 258 4.12 20.14 22.78
N PHE A 259 3.10 20.78 22.20
CA PHE A 259 1.69 20.49 22.44
C PHE A 259 0.96 19.96 21.22
N SER A 260 1.54 20.07 20.01
CA SER A 260 0.92 19.49 18.83
C SER A 260 1.19 18.00 18.79
N HIS A 261 0.15 17.22 19.07
CA HIS A 261 0.23 15.77 19.02
C HIS A 261 -1.05 15.15 18.49
N ALA A 262 -0.94 13.97 17.91
CA ALA A 262 -2.04 13.18 17.41
C ALA A 262 -2.04 11.81 18.07
N THR A 263 -3.21 11.36 18.53
CA THR A 263 -3.42 9.97 18.93
C THR A 263 -4.34 9.26 17.95
N SER A 264 -4.05 7.99 17.67
CA SER A 264 -4.91 7.15 16.86
C SER A 264 -5.14 5.80 17.55
N ASP A 265 -6.38 5.33 17.55
CA ASP A 265 -6.78 4.01 18.03
C ASP A 265 -7.62 3.34 16.94
N GLN A 266 -7.01 2.42 16.21
CA GLN A 266 -7.67 1.62 15.19
C GLN A 266 -7.89 0.21 15.71
N THR A 267 -9.13 -0.27 15.70
CA THR A 267 -9.49 -1.61 16.13
C THR A 267 -10.25 -2.34 15.03
N ASN A 268 -9.80 -3.53 14.67
CA ASN A 268 -10.40 -4.36 13.63
C ASN A 268 -10.77 -5.73 14.19
N TYR A 269 -11.93 -6.22 13.80
CA TYR A 269 -12.46 -7.55 14.13
C TYR A 269 -12.85 -8.25 12.83
N ALA A 270 -12.53 -9.53 12.69
CA ALA A 270 -13.07 -10.34 11.61
C ALA A 270 -13.49 -11.73 12.09
N LEU A 271 -14.47 -12.27 11.38
CA LEU A 271 -14.94 -13.63 11.47
C LEU A 271 -15.08 -14.16 10.05
N ASP A 272 -14.40 -15.27 9.76
CA ASP A 272 -14.45 -15.95 8.48
C ASP A 272 -14.88 -17.40 8.70
N TYR A 273 -15.96 -17.82 8.06
CA TYR A 273 -16.36 -19.21 8.04
C TYR A 273 -16.17 -19.77 6.63
N LEU A 274 -15.24 -20.73 6.52
CA LEU A 274 -14.89 -21.38 5.26
C LEU A 274 -15.54 -22.75 5.17
N PHE A 275 -16.22 -23.00 4.06
CA PHE A 275 -16.73 -24.30 3.66
C PHE A 275 -16.11 -24.71 2.32
N THR A 276 -15.56 -25.92 2.26
CA THR A 276 -15.00 -26.50 1.01
C THR A 276 -15.56 -27.89 0.79
N LEU A 277 -16.01 -28.18 -0.43
CA LEU A 277 -16.49 -29.50 -0.83
C LEU A 277 -16.10 -29.74 -2.28
N ASP A 278 -15.19 -30.65 -2.54
CA ASP A 278 -14.65 -30.96 -3.85
C ASP A 278 -14.18 -29.69 -4.58
N ASN A 279 -14.86 -29.31 -5.63
CA ASN A 279 -14.57 -28.13 -6.46
C ASN A 279 -15.29 -26.85 -6.03
N TYR A 280 -16.10 -26.90 -4.97
CA TYR A 280 -16.87 -25.78 -4.48
C TYR A 280 -16.30 -25.25 -3.17
N SER A 281 -16.25 -23.94 -3.03
CA SER A 281 -15.93 -23.25 -1.78
C SER A 281 -16.96 -22.16 -1.49
N ALA A 282 -17.24 -21.94 -0.22
CA ALA A 282 -18.03 -20.80 0.24
C ALA A 282 -17.34 -20.16 1.45
N THR A 283 -17.24 -18.85 1.45
CA THR A 283 -16.72 -18.07 2.58
C THR A 283 -17.80 -17.09 3.03
N LEU A 284 -18.11 -17.11 4.31
CA LEU A 284 -18.93 -16.08 4.96
C LEU A 284 -18.01 -15.20 5.80
N ASP A 285 -17.86 -13.94 5.40
CA ASP A 285 -17.01 -12.97 6.06
C ASP A 285 -17.88 -11.95 6.80
N ALA A 286 -17.45 -11.56 8.00
CA ALA A 286 -17.99 -10.45 8.75
C ALA A 286 -16.85 -9.68 9.41
N SER A 287 -16.72 -8.40 9.11
CA SER A 287 -15.69 -7.57 9.71
C SER A 287 -16.22 -6.24 10.23
N LYS A 288 -15.49 -5.67 11.20
CA LYS A 288 -15.75 -4.34 11.74
C LYS A 288 -14.42 -3.63 11.99
N GLY A 289 -14.26 -2.46 11.40
CA GLY A 289 -13.20 -1.50 11.69
C GLY A 289 -13.75 -0.33 12.49
N GLU A 290 -13.06 0.07 13.53
CA GLU A 290 -13.33 1.26 14.35
C GLU A 290 -12.07 2.14 14.34
N TYR A 291 -12.24 3.42 14.07
CA TYR A 291 -11.17 4.41 13.98
C TYR A 291 -11.52 5.57 14.91
N ASP A 292 -10.59 5.95 15.77
CA ASP A 292 -10.71 7.09 16.68
C ASP A 292 -9.39 7.87 16.64
N ARG A 293 -9.44 9.13 16.20
CA ARG A 293 -8.27 9.99 16.07
C ARG A 293 -8.51 11.34 16.68
N ASP A 294 -7.60 11.76 17.55
CA ASP A 294 -7.58 13.06 18.18
C ASP A 294 -6.32 13.83 17.73
N TYR A 295 -6.52 15.06 17.28
CA TYR A 295 -5.45 15.98 16.91
C TYR A 295 -5.50 17.20 17.80
N PHE A 296 -4.43 17.41 18.56
CA PHE A 296 -4.21 18.60 19.36
C PHE A 296 -3.19 19.46 18.65
N THR A 297 -3.52 20.69 18.34
CA THR A 297 -2.68 21.61 17.56
C THR A 297 -2.51 22.90 18.35
N THR A 298 -1.27 23.38 18.44
CA THR A 298 -0.98 24.76 18.86
C THR A 298 -0.49 25.53 17.65
N GLY A 299 -1.15 26.56 17.27
CA GLY A 299 -0.81 27.25 16.04
C GLY A 299 -1.17 28.74 16.04
N PHE A 300 -0.87 29.39 14.93
CA PHE A 300 -1.12 30.84 14.73
C PHE A 300 -2.57 31.26 15.03
N PHE A 301 -3.53 30.35 14.82
CA PHE A 301 -4.96 30.60 15.08
C PHE A 301 -5.41 30.19 16.50
N GLY A 302 -4.49 29.80 17.38
CA GLY A 302 -4.75 29.30 18.73
C GLY A 302 -4.84 27.79 18.82
N ASP A 303 -5.07 27.29 20.03
CA ASP A 303 -5.12 25.87 20.30
C ASP A 303 -6.39 25.25 19.70
N GLY A 304 -6.22 24.11 19.05
CA GLY A 304 -7.28 23.32 18.42
C GLY A 304 -7.33 21.90 18.97
N HIS A 305 -8.55 21.33 19.01
CA HIS A 305 -8.77 19.90 19.25
C HIS A 305 -9.77 19.40 18.21
N ASN A 306 -9.33 18.52 17.33
CA ASN A 306 -10.13 17.94 16.28
C ASN A 306 -10.24 16.43 16.51
N VAL A 307 -11.46 15.90 16.46
CA VAL A 307 -11.75 14.47 16.66
C VAL A 307 -12.35 13.90 15.38
N TYR A 308 -11.83 12.75 14.95
CA TYR A 308 -12.32 12.02 13.78
C TYR A 308 -12.62 10.59 14.20
N LYS A 309 -13.86 10.17 14.01
CA LYS A 309 -14.30 8.81 14.32
C LYS A 309 -14.99 8.20 13.12
N SER A 310 -14.76 6.92 12.90
CA SER A 310 -15.54 6.19 11.93
C SER A 310 -15.71 4.73 12.31
N THR A 311 -16.77 4.13 11.77
CA THR A 311 -17.02 2.70 11.85
C THR A 311 -17.32 2.18 10.46
N LEU A 312 -16.66 1.09 10.08
CA LEU A 312 -16.92 0.35 8.86
C LEU A 312 -17.28 -1.09 9.20
N LYS A 313 -18.49 -1.52 8.83
CA LYS A 313 -18.92 -2.93 8.94
C LYS A 313 -19.08 -3.51 7.55
N GLU A 314 -18.50 -4.68 7.32
CA GLU A 314 -18.62 -5.41 6.06
C GLU A 314 -19.13 -6.83 6.33
N TYR A 315 -20.02 -7.30 5.45
CA TYR A 315 -20.50 -8.68 5.43
C TYR A 315 -20.42 -9.18 4.00
N ALA A 316 -19.83 -10.35 3.79
CA ALA A 316 -19.71 -10.93 2.47
C ALA A 316 -20.04 -12.42 2.46
N LEU A 317 -20.65 -12.87 1.36
CA LEU A 317 -20.78 -14.28 0.99
C LEU A 317 -20.10 -14.47 -0.36
N ILE A 318 -19.02 -15.23 -0.35
CA ILE A 318 -18.17 -15.49 -1.52
C ILE A 318 -18.28 -16.96 -1.88
N ASN A 319 -18.69 -17.27 -3.11
CA ASN A 319 -18.82 -18.63 -3.60
C ASN A 319 -17.83 -18.84 -4.73
N GLY A 320 -16.97 -19.84 -4.60
CA GLY A 320 -15.99 -20.26 -5.60
C GLY A 320 -16.37 -21.63 -6.19
N TYR A 321 -16.20 -21.77 -7.49
CA TYR A 321 -16.36 -23.05 -8.16
C TYR A 321 -15.24 -23.27 -9.17
N ALA A 322 -14.42 -24.30 -8.94
CA ALA A 322 -13.37 -24.72 -9.87
C ALA A 322 -13.97 -25.74 -10.86
N TYR A 323 -13.71 -25.53 -12.15
CA TYR A 323 -14.13 -26.41 -13.23
C TYR A 323 -12.91 -26.74 -14.11
N THR A 324 -13.05 -27.69 -15.03
CA THR A 324 -11.92 -28.25 -15.79
C THR A 324 -10.99 -27.21 -16.44
N SER A 325 -11.54 -26.08 -16.89
CA SER A 325 -10.77 -25.05 -17.62
C SER A 325 -10.80 -23.70 -16.90
N GLY A 326 -10.95 -23.68 -15.56
CA GLY A 326 -10.93 -22.41 -14.84
C GLY A 326 -11.64 -22.40 -13.51
N LYS A 327 -11.92 -21.18 -13.03
CA LYS A 327 -12.56 -20.93 -11.74
C LYS A 327 -13.51 -19.75 -11.85
N ALA A 328 -14.72 -19.91 -11.34
CA ALA A 328 -15.71 -18.84 -11.22
C ALA A 328 -15.93 -18.46 -9.75
N VAL A 329 -16.12 -17.17 -9.48
CA VAL A 329 -16.43 -16.63 -8.15
C VAL A 329 -17.71 -15.79 -8.26
N LEU A 330 -18.65 -15.98 -7.34
CA LEU A 330 -19.86 -15.17 -7.19
C LEU A 330 -19.89 -14.63 -5.76
N GLY A 331 -19.90 -13.31 -5.62
CA GLY A 331 -19.91 -12.66 -4.31
C GLY A 331 -21.09 -11.72 -4.11
N PHE A 332 -21.53 -11.63 -2.85
CA PHE A 332 -22.52 -10.67 -2.35
C PHE A 332 -21.89 -9.93 -1.18
N GLU A 333 -22.02 -8.60 -1.14
CA GLU A 333 -21.47 -7.78 -0.07
C GLU A 333 -22.51 -6.78 0.43
N TYR A 334 -22.40 -6.48 1.71
CA TYR A 334 -23.08 -5.38 2.38
C TYR A 334 -22.08 -4.60 3.23
N LYS A 335 -22.07 -3.28 3.10
CA LYS A 335 -21.25 -2.37 3.90
C LYS A 335 -22.13 -1.34 4.57
N ASP A 336 -21.75 -1.00 5.81
CA ASP A 336 -22.36 0.04 6.64
C ASP A 336 -21.23 0.94 7.14
N ILE A 337 -21.26 2.21 6.75
CA ILE A 337 -20.18 3.18 6.94
C ILE A 337 -20.74 4.36 7.72
N ASP A 338 -20.14 4.66 8.87
CA ASP A 338 -20.41 5.85 9.68
C ASP A 338 -19.15 6.70 9.81
N GLY A 339 -19.27 8.02 9.71
CA GLY A 339 -18.20 8.99 9.96
C GLY A 339 -18.68 10.16 10.80
N PHE A 340 -17.88 10.54 11.78
CA PHE A 340 -18.11 11.68 12.66
C PHE A 340 -16.86 12.53 12.77
N ASN A 341 -17.02 13.86 12.66
CA ASN A 341 -15.94 14.81 12.80
C ASN A 341 -16.36 15.94 13.73
N GLN A 342 -15.52 16.26 14.70
CA GLN A 342 -15.68 17.36 15.64
C GLN A 342 -14.52 18.33 15.51
N TYR A 343 -14.83 19.59 15.37
CA TYR A 343 -13.84 20.68 15.32
C TYR A 343 -14.07 21.62 16.49
N ASN A 344 -12.97 22.09 17.08
CA ASN A 344 -13.01 22.99 18.23
C ASN A 344 -13.93 24.22 18.06
N THR A 345 -14.07 24.72 16.85
CA THR A 345 -14.75 26.01 16.55
C THR A 345 -15.91 25.92 15.57
N PHE A 346 -16.15 24.74 14.96
CA PHE A 346 -17.22 24.52 13.99
C PHE A 346 -18.24 23.51 14.51
N PRO A 347 -19.47 23.52 14.00
CA PRO A 347 -20.43 22.47 14.31
C PRO A 347 -19.90 21.09 13.93
N ASP A 348 -20.20 20.10 14.77
CA ASP A 348 -19.92 18.69 14.48
C ASP A 348 -20.57 18.28 13.16
N SER A 349 -19.90 17.43 12.41
CA SER A 349 -20.41 16.90 11.16
C SER A 349 -20.45 15.37 11.19
N GLN A 350 -21.51 14.79 10.63
CA GLN A 350 -21.72 13.36 10.57
C GLN A 350 -22.24 12.97 9.20
N SER A 351 -21.82 11.82 8.72
CA SER A 351 -22.33 11.20 7.51
C SER A 351 -22.31 9.68 7.65
N ASP A 352 -23.36 9.06 7.19
CA ASP A 352 -23.52 7.61 7.14
C ASP A 352 -24.07 7.20 5.77
N TYR A 353 -23.70 6.02 5.30
CA TYR A 353 -24.24 5.45 4.08
C TYR A 353 -24.04 3.93 4.03
N THR A 354 -24.86 3.26 3.22
CA THR A 354 -24.74 1.82 3.00
C THR A 354 -24.45 1.49 1.54
N ASN A 355 -23.77 0.35 1.34
CA ASN A 355 -23.52 -0.22 0.02
C ASN A 355 -23.97 -1.69 -0.02
N LYS A 356 -24.63 -2.06 -1.09
CA LYS A 356 -24.97 -3.47 -1.42
C LYS A 356 -24.37 -3.79 -2.77
N ALA A 357 -23.61 -4.88 -2.84
CA ALA A 357 -22.96 -5.25 -4.08
C ALA A 357 -23.14 -6.72 -4.43
N VAL A 358 -23.12 -6.97 -5.74
CA VAL A 358 -23.00 -8.31 -6.31
C VAL A 358 -21.90 -8.30 -7.36
N TYR A 359 -21.06 -9.33 -7.37
CA TYR A 359 -20.00 -9.45 -8.37
C TYR A 359 -19.82 -10.89 -8.82
N ILE A 360 -19.35 -11.02 -10.05
CA ILE A 360 -18.92 -12.29 -10.64
C ILE A 360 -17.52 -12.10 -11.22
N SER A 361 -16.65 -13.08 -10.96
CA SER A 361 -15.31 -13.19 -11.55
C SER A 361 -15.18 -14.54 -12.20
N ASN A 362 -14.54 -14.61 -13.35
CA ASN A 362 -14.25 -15.86 -14.04
C ASN A 362 -12.84 -15.83 -14.61
N LEU A 363 -12.06 -16.83 -14.22
CA LEU A 363 -10.76 -17.18 -14.80
C LEU A 363 -11.00 -18.37 -15.71
N TYR A 364 -10.65 -18.25 -16.99
CA TYR A 364 -10.91 -19.28 -18.00
C TYR A 364 -9.69 -19.53 -18.87
N ASP A 365 -9.19 -20.76 -18.85
CA ASP A 365 -8.12 -21.22 -19.72
C ASP A 365 -8.69 -21.48 -21.13
N ILE A 366 -8.55 -20.48 -22.02
CA ILE A 366 -8.94 -20.62 -23.45
C ILE A 366 -8.12 -21.74 -24.09
N THR A 367 -6.84 -21.81 -23.74
CA THR A 367 -5.91 -22.88 -24.06
C THR A 367 -5.00 -23.11 -22.87
N GLU A 368 -4.19 -24.18 -22.87
CA GLU A 368 -3.17 -24.43 -21.83
C GLU A 368 -2.20 -23.25 -21.59
N ASN A 369 -2.07 -22.37 -22.55
CA ASN A 369 -1.14 -21.24 -22.52
C ASN A 369 -1.85 -19.86 -22.52
N THR A 370 -3.18 -19.81 -22.54
CA THR A 370 -3.92 -18.55 -22.65
C THR A 370 -5.03 -18.48 -21.63
N LEU A 371 -4.86 -17.59 -20.68
CA LEU A 371 -5.82 -17.27 -19.62
C LEU A 371 -6.66 -16.05 -20.02
N LEU A 372 -7.96 -16.13 -19.85
CA LEU A 372 -8.92 -15.02 -19.91
C LEU A 372 -9.48 -14.75 -18.51
N GLU A 373 -9.41 -13.52 -18.06
CA GLU A 373 -10.04 -13.05 -16.83
C GLU A 373 -11.18 -12.08 -17.17
N THR A 374 -12.36 -12.31 -16.59
CA THR A 374 -13.53 -11.43 -16.76
C THR A 374 -14.21 -11.20 -15.43
N ASN A 375 -14.41 -9.93 -15.07
CA ASN A 375 -15.05 -9.52 -13.83
C ASN A 375 -16.17 -8.54 -14.14
N LEU A 376 -17.27 -8.63 -13.40
CA LEU A 376 -18.39 -7.69 -13.46
C LEU A 376 -18.93 -7.49 -12.04
N ARG A 377 -19.13 -6.23 -11.65
CA ARG A 377 -19.66 -5.85 -10.34
C ARG A 377 -20.71 -4.76 -10.48
N TYR A 378 -21.75 -4.83 -9.68
CA TYR A 378 -22.75 -3.80 -9.46
C TYR A 378 -22.82 -3.41 -8.00
N ASP A 379 -22.70 -2.10 -7.72
CA ASP A 379 -22.77 -1.49 -6.41
C ASP A 379 -24.00 -0.57 -6.34
N ASN A 380 -24.81 -0.76 -5.30
CA ASN A 380 -25.99 0.04 -5.01
C ASN A 380 -25.80 0.78 -3.69
N TYR A 381 -25.78 2.09 -3.76
CA TYR A 381 -25.65 3.01 -2.62
C TYR A 381 -27.00 3.66 -2.31
N ASP A 382 -27.22 4.04 -1.06
CA ASP A 382 -28.41 4.77 -0.61
C ASP A 382 -28.25 6.30 -0.74
N GLU A 383 -27.03 6.85 -0.63
CA GLU A 383 -26.78 8.28 -0.60
C GLU A 383 -26.35 8.88 -1.97
N PHE A 384 -25.83 8.07 -2.89
CA PHE A 384 -25.34 8.56 -4.18
C PHE A 384 -25.50 7.52 -5.29
N ASN A 385 -25.08 7.88 -6.53
CA ASN A 385 -25.32 7.08 -7.73
C ASN A 385 -24.67 5.70 -7.69
N ASN A 386 -25.43 4.69 -8.11
CA ASN A 386 -24.98 3.32 -8.28
C ASN A 386 -23.85 3.23 -9.32
N LYS A 387 -22.99 2.22 -9.19
CA LYS A 387 -21.88 1.99 -10.11
C LYS A 387 -21.85 0.56 -10.63
N THR A 388 -21.48 0.43 -11.90
CA THR A 388 -21.16 -0.86 -12.51
C THR A 388 -19.72 -0.79 -13.00
N THR A 389 -18.92 -1.78 -12.61
CA THR A 389 -17.51 -1.90 -13.01
C THR A 389 -17.24 -3.27 -13.59
N TYR A 390 -16.27 -3.33 -14.52
CA TYR A 390 -15.87 -4.58 -15.15
C TYR A 390 -14.37 -4.57 -15.48
N LYS A 391 -13.82 -5.77 -15.63
CA LYS A 391 -12.47 -6.02 -16.14
C LYS A 391 -12.49 -7.13 -17.18
N ILE A 392 -11.67 -6.99 -18.19
CA ILE A 392 -11.33 -8.04 -19.15
C ILE A 392 -9.82 -8.06 -19.27
N GLY A 393 -9.21 -9.21 -18.99
CA GLY A 393 -7.78 -9.41 -19.08
C GLY A 393 -7.45 -10.69 -19.85
N VAL A 394 -6.34 -10.66 -20.57
CA VAL A 394 -5.78 -11.82 -21.29
C VAL A 394 -4.30 -11.94 -20.95
N LYS A 395 -3.85 -13.16 -20.64
CA LYS A 395 -2.44 -13.50 -20.42
C LYS A 395 -2.08 -14.67 -21.32
N HIS A 396 -0.93 -14.60 -21.99
CA HIS A 396 -0.46 -15.63 -22.89
C HIS A 396 1.00 -16.00 -22.63
N HIS A 397 1.26 -17.30 -22.50
CA HIS A 397 2.60 -17.90 -22.39
C HIS A 397 3.02 -18.47 -23.76
N TYR A 398 4.21 -18.10 -24.22
CA TYR A 398 4.68 -18.48 -25.57
C TYR A 398 5.53 -19.75 -25.55
N ASN A 399 5.04 -20.86 -26.07
CA ASN A 399 5.75 -22.16 -26.10
C ASN A 399 7.05 -22.15 -26.92
N TYR A 400 7.13 -21.30 -27.97
CA TYR A 400 8.32 -21.21 -28.84
C TYR A 400 9.39 -20.26 -28.28
N LEU A 401 9.05 -19.50 -27.24
CA LEU A 401 9.97 -18.62 -26.50
C LEU A 401 9.72 -18.85 -25.01
N GLU A 402 10.31 -19.93 -24.50
CA GLU A 402 10.12 -20.39 -23.13
C GLU A 402 10.39 -19.28 -22.12
N GLY A 403 9.40 -19.04 -21.23
CA GLY A 403 9.46 -17.98 -20.23
C GLY A 403 9.04 -16.60 -20.73
N PHE A 404 8.65 -16.45 -22.02
CA PHE A 404 8.08 -15.18 -22.50
C PHE A 404 6.56 -15.16 -22.27
N ILE A 405 6.08 -14.07 -21.66
CA ILE A 405 4.68 -13.89 -21.26
C ILE A 405 4.24 -12.51 -21.71
N THR A 406 3.00 -12.41 -22.18
CA THR A 406 2.35 -11.11 -22.39
C THR A 406 1.02 -11.07 -21.65
N SER A 407 0.63 -9.90 -21.14
CA SER A 407 -0.70 -9.66 -20.61
C SER A 407 -1.25 -8.31 -21.06
N ALA A 408 -2.58 -8.22 -21.16
CA ALA A 408 -3.28 -6.98 -21.42
C ALA A 408 -4.60 -6.98 -20.62
N ASN A 409 -4.87 -5.86 -19.95
CA ASN A 409 -6.07 -5.65 -19.15
C ASN A 409 -6.76 -4.37 -19.59
N TYR A 410 -8.10 -4.40 -19.64
CA TYR A 410 -8.94 -3.22 -19.69
C TYR A 410 -9.93 -3.27 -18.52
N TYR A 411 -10.06 -2.18 -17.80
CA TYR A 411 -10.89 -2.11 -16.59
C TYR A 411 -11.59 -0.78 -16.43
N THR A 412 -12.70 -0.84 -15.70
CA THR A 412 -13.34 0.33 -15.12
C THR A 412 -13.35 0.21 -13.61
N SER A 413 -13.23 1.34 -12.94
CA SER A 413 -13.17 1.41 -11.47
C SER A 413 -13.86 2.68 -10.98
N TYR A 414 -14.05 2.79 -9.67
CA TYR A 414 -14.63 3.99 -9.08
C TYR A 414 -14.16 4.17 -7.64
N ASP A 415 -14.27 5.42 -7.15
CA ASP A 415 -14.09 5.75 -5.74
C ASP A 415 -15.32 6.50 -5.25
N ALA A 416 -15.97 5.96 -4.23
CA ALA A 416 -17.09 6.62 -3.54
C ALA A 416 -16.56 7.81 -2.73
N PRO A 417 -17.36 8.85 -2.53
CA PRO A 417 -17.03 9.90 -1.58
C PRO A 417 -16.77 9.31 -0.19
N SER A 418 -15.76 9.81 0.53
CA SER A 418 -15.57 9.45 1.94
C SER A 418 -16.70 10.03 2.80
N ALA A 419 -16.91 9.48 4.01
CA ALA A 419 -17.87 10.04 4.95
C ALA A 419 -17.48 11.49 5.32
N TYR A 420 -16.17 11.79 5.39
CA TYR A 420 -15.67 13.15 5.58
C TYR A 420 -16.09 14.09 4.45
N GLN A 421 -15.94 13.69 3.19
CA GLN A 421 -16.31 14.51 2.03
C GLN A 421 -17.81 14.76 1.97
N LEU A 422 -18.63 13.73 2.25
CA LEU A 422 -20.09 13.84 2.30
C LEU A 422 -20.56 14.83 3.38
N ALA A 423 -19.91 14.81 4.55
CA ALA A 423 -20.20 15.71 5.66
C ALA A 423 -19.77 17.16 5.39
N ASN A 424 -18.81 17.39 4.47
CA ASN A 424 -18.17 18.68 4.20
C ASN A 424 -18.30 19.11 2.73
N THR A 425 -19.50 19.00 2.16
CA THR A 425 -19.76 19.38 0.76
C THR A 425 -19.76 20.89 0.54
N ALA A 426 -19.27 21.34 -0.62
CA ALA A 426 -19.31 22.74 -1.03
C ALA A 426 -20.72 23.16 -1.43
N PHE A 427 -21.23 24.24 -0.83
CA PHE A 427 -22.46 24.94 -1.27
C PHE A 427 -23.68 24.02 -1.48
N GLY A 428 -23.78 22.91 -0.73
CA GLY A 428 -24.85 21.93 -0.88
C GLY A 428 -24.73 21.05 -2.13
N SER A 429 -23.53 20.87 -2.66
CA SER A 429 -23.24 19.97 -3.77
C SER A 429 -23.61 18.52 -3.42
N LEU A 430 -24.24 17.81 -4.36
CA LEU A 430 -24.45 16.37 -4.26
C LEU A 430 -23.24 15.67 -4.90
N LEU A 431 -22.44 15.01 -4.08
CA LEU A 431 -21.27 14.28 -4.57
C LEU A 431 -21.66 13.00 -5.34
N LYS A 432 -20.91 12.72 -6.39
CA LYS A 432 -20.95 11.48 -7.16
C LYS A 432 -19.64 10.73 -6.96
N PRO A 433 -19.64 9.38 -7.03
CA PRO A 433 -18.39 8.63 -7.09
C PRO A 433 -17.57 9.04 -8.32
N SER A 434 -16.26 9.25 -8.16
CA SER A 434 -15.35 9.39 -9.29
C SER A 434 -15.27 8.10 -10.10
N TYR A 435 -14.97 8.19 -11.39
CA TYR A 435 -14.99 7.04 -12.28
C TYR A 435 -13.71 6.93 -13.10
N THR A 436 -13.04 5.78 -12.99
CA THR A 436 -11.77 5.50 -13.66
C THR A 436 -11.98 4.51 -14.81
N LYS A 437 -11.38 4.80 -15.97
CA LYS A 437 -11.20 3.88 -17.10
C LYS A 437 -9.72 3.71 -17.34
N GLY A 438 -9.26 2.48 -17.46
CA GLY A 438 -7.84 2.24 -17.64
C GLY A 438 -7.53 0.95 -18.39
N TYR A 439 -6.28 0.87 -18.84
CA TYR A 439 -5.72 -0.35 -19.41
C TYR A 439 -4.23 -0.43 -19.07
N ASP A 440 -3.72 -1.65 -19.04
CA ASP A 440 -2.29 -1.92 -19.01
C ASP A 440 -1.94 -3.05 -19.98
N ILE A 441 -0.70 -3.02 -20.46
CA ILE A 441 -0.12 -4.02 -21.35
C ILE A 441 1.27 -4.34 -20.81
N SER A 442 1.53 -5.62 -20.58
CA SER A 442 2.83 -6.08 -20.06
C SER A 442 3.45 -7.13 -20.97
N ALA A 443 4.78 -7.12 -21.02
CA ALA A 443 5.58 -8.16 -21.65
C ALA A 443 6.73 -8.53 -20.71
N GLY A 444 6.84 -9.82 -20.38
CA GLY A 444 7.86 -10.33 -19.46
C GLY A 444 8.63 -11.48 -20.08
N TYR A 445 9.88 -11.61 -19.71
CA TYR A 445 10.75 -12.73 -20.04
C TYR A 445 11.34 -13.33 -18.77
N LYS A 446 10.79 -14.47 -18.33
CA LYS A 446 11.09 -15.07 -17.02
C LYS A 446 10.93 -14.02 -15.92
N GLU A 447 11.74 -14.04 -14.88
CA GLU A 447 11.84 -12.96 -13.89
C GLU A 447 12.87 -11.89 -14.27
N LEU A 448 13.64 -12.14 -15.35
CA LEU A 448 14.74 -11.30 -15.79
C LEU A 448 14.30 -9.88 -16.17
N LEU A 449 13.15 -9.74 -16.83
CA LEU A 449 12.68 -8.44 -17.31
C LEU A 449 11.17 -8.44 -17.51
N THR A 450 10.50 -7.45 -16.93
CA THR A 450 9.09 -7.14 -17.23
C THR A 450 8.97 -5.67 -17.60
N LEU A 451 8.24 -5.41 -18.68
CA LEU A 451 7.87 -4.07 -19.16
C LEU A 451 6.36 -3.94 -19.06
N THR A 452 5.88 -2.87 -18.42
CA THR A 452 4.44 -2.58 -18.32
C THR A 452 4.16 -1.14 -18.72
N TYR A 453 3.33 -0.93 -19.73
CA TYR A 453 2.73 0.36 -20.03
C TYR A 453 1.32 0.42 -19.44
N PHE A 454 0.96 1.54 -18.82
CA PHE A 454 -0.37 1.78 -18.27
C PHE A 454 -0.93 3.13 -18.67
N HIS A 455 -2.27 3.22 -18.73
CA HIS A 455 -2.99 4.46 -18.97
C HIS A 455 -4.33 4.44 -18.25
N ASN A 456 -4.61 5.51 -17.47
CA ASN A 456 -5.85 5.71 -16.72
C ASN A 456 -6.41 7.11 -16.97
N THR A 457 -7.71 7.21 -17.04
CA THR A 457 -8.46 8.47 -17.04
C THR A 457 -9.47 8.47 -15.90
N VAL A 458 -9.59 9.58 -15.18
CA VAL A 458 -10.51 9.74 -14.05
C VAL A 458 -11.48 10.88 -14.36
N GLU A 459 -12.76 10.58 -14.36
CA GLU A 459 -13.87 11.53 -14.51
C GLU A 459 -14.55 11.78 -13.15
N ASP A 460 -15.18 12.96 -12.96
CA ASP A 460 -15.88 13.32 -11.73
C ASP A 460 -14.98 13.25 -10.47
N SER A 461 -13.69 13.58 -10.55
CA SER A 461 -12.79 13.63 -9.38
C SER A 461 -13.40 14.52 -8.29
N ILE A 462 -13.19 14.14 -7.02
CA ILE A 462 -13.69 14.91 -5.88
C ILE A 462 -12.51 15.70 -5.31
N ASP A 463 -12.65 17.03 -5.25
CA ASP A 463 -11.63 17.91 -4.69
C ASP A 463 -12.26 19.01 -3.83
N TYR A 464 -11.45 19.63 -2.98
CA TYR A 464 -11.85 20.74 -2.13
C TYR A 464 -11.74 22.07 -2.90
N ILE A 465 -12.83 22.82 -2.94
CA ILE A 465 -12.83 24.17 -3.49
C ILE A 465 -13.22 25.18 -2.42
N SER A 466 -12.69 26.38 -2.50
CA SER A 466 -13.07 27.50 -1.63
C SER A 466 -13.36 28.77 -2.46
N ASP A 467 -14.33 29.56 -1.99
CA ASP A 467 -14.57 30.87 -2.54
C ASP A 467 -13.42 31.82 -2.15
N PRO A 468 -12.74 32.45 -3.09
CA PRO A 468 -11.55 33.27 -2.80
C PRO A 468 -11.83 34.55 -2.04
N VAL A 469 -13.11 34.95 -1.85
CA VAL A 469 -13.51 36.17 -1.15
C VAL A 469 -14.03 35.85 0.25
N THR A 470 -14.89 34.83 0.37
CA THR A 470 -15.50 34.45 1.66
C THR A 470 -14.73 33.39 2.41
N PHE A 471 -13.80 32.70 1.73
CA PHE A 471 -13.03 31.55 2.22
C PHE A 471 -13.90 30.37 2.70
N VAL A 472 -15.17 30.37 2.36
CA VAL A 472 -16.07 29.23 2.59
C VAL A 472 -15.79 28.21 1.50
N GLY A 473 -15.53 26.99 1.91
CA GLY A 473 -15.20 25.91 0.97
C GLY A 473 -15.83 24.58 1.35
N GLY A 474 -15.60 23.58 0.53
CA GLY A 474 -16.03 22.19 0.71
C GLY A 474 -15.73 21.33 -0.51
N TYR A 475 -16.12 20.07 -0.44
CA TYR A 475 -15.88 19.10 -1.50
C TYR A 475 -16.94 19.16 -2.59
N THR A 476 -16.50 19.02 -3.83
CA THR A 476 -17.36 18.93 -5.02
C THR A 476 -16.70 18.05 -6.08
N ASN A 477 -17.50 17.54 -7.02
CA ASN A 477 -16.93 16.92 -8.21
C ASN A 477 -16.40 17.99 -9.16
N ILE A 478 -15.20 17.76 -9.69
CA ILE A 478 -14.55 18.65 -10.65
C ILE A 478 -14.87 18.20 -12.07
N ASP A 479 -15.30 19.15 -12.89
CA ASP A 479 -15.56 18.88 -14.31
C ASP A 479 -14.23 18.69 -15.08
N GLY A 480 -14.18 17.66 -15.93
CA GLY A 480 -13.00 17.36 -16.73
C GLY A 480 -12.51 15.93 -16.53
N THR A 481 -11.26 15.68 -16.89
CA THR A 481 -10.66 14.35 -16.85
C THR A 481 -9.20 14.46 -16.44
N SER A 482 -8.87 13.87 -15.30
CA SER A 482 -7.48 13.67 -14.88
C SER A 482 -6.87 12.50 -15.65
N LYS A 483 -5.56 12.56 -15.91
CA LYS A 483 -4.85 11.53 -16.69
C LYS A 483 -3.63 11.04 -15.96
N PHE A 484 -3.41 9.73 -16.03
CA PHE A 484 -2.24 9.03 -15.49
C PHE A 484 -1.74 8.03 -16.51
N SER A 485 -0.51 8.15 -16.95
CA SER A 485 0.11 7.16 -17.82
C SER A 485 1.60 7.04 -17.55
N GLY A 486 2.18 5.87 -17.87
CA GLY A 486 3.60 5.66 -17.62
C GLY A 486 4.09 4.30 -18.11
N LEU A 487 5.40 4.12 -17.90
CA LEU A 487 6.13 2.89 -18.18
C LEU A 487 6.81 2.41 -16.90
N GLU A 488 6.62 1.14 -16.59
CA GLU A 488 7.32 0.42 -15.53
C GLU A 488 8.26 -0.61 -16.16
N ILE A 489 9.48 -0.70 -15.63
CA ILE A 489 10.50 -1.69 -15.99
C ILE A 489 10.91 -2.39 -14.71
N GLU A 490 10.79 -3.70 -14.64
CA GLU A 490 11.17 -4.51 -13.48
C GLU A 490 12.14 -5.59 -13.93
N SER A 491 13.22 -5.83 -13.17
CA SER A 491 14.25 -6.81 -13.48
C SER A 491 14.77 -7.44 -12.20
N ALA A 492 14.88 -8.78 -12.18
CA ALA A 492 15.59 -9.53 -11.17
C ALA A 492 16.49 -10.58 -11.84
N TYR A 493 17.67 -10.77 -11.29
CA TYR A 493 18.63 -11.74 -11.82
C TYR A 493 19.51 -12.30 -10.72
N THR A 494 19.50 -13.63 -10.59
CA THR A 494 20.38 -14.35 -9.66
C THR A 494 21.58 -14.94 -10.41
N LEU A 495 22.76 -14.67 -9.91
CA LEU A 495 24.02 -15.20 -10.41
C LEU A 495 24.56 -16.24 -9.45
N ASP A 496 24.02 -17.47 -9.51
CA ASP A 496 24.24 -18.57 -8.57
C ASP A 496 25.74 -18.88 -8.35
N THR A 497 26.55 -18.82 -9.42
CA THR A 497 27.99 -19.09 -9.33
C THR A 497 28.72 -18.18 -8.33
N TYR A 498 28.18 -17.00 -8.08
CA TYR A 498 28.77 -16.01 -7.18
C TYR A 498 27.88 -15.68 -6.00
N ASN A 499 26.74 -16.36 -5.86
CA ASN A 499 25.73 -16.09 -4.83
C ASN A 499 25.30 -14.61 -4.79
N LEU A 500 25.12 -14.01 -5.96
CA LEU A 500 24.72 -12.63 -6.12
C LEU A 500 23.31 -12.55 -6.68
N MET A 501 22.47 -11.75 -6.05
CA MET A 501 21.15 -11.39 -6.55
C MET A 501 21.12 -9.89 -6.89
N PHE A 502 20.63 -9.57 -8.08
CA PHE A 502 20.43 -8.21 -8.55
C PHE A 502 18.95 -7.96 -8.73
N SER A 503 18.45 -6.84 -8.24
CA SER A 503 17.12 -6.36 -8.60
C SER A 503 17.17 -4.89 -9.00
N ALA A 504 16.31 -4.50 -9.93
CA ALA A 504 16.12 -3.10 -10.29
C ALA A 504 14.71 -2.87 -10.83
N ASN A 505 14.15 -1.74 -10.49
CA ASN A 505 12.93 -1.27 -11.14
C ASN A 505 13.00 0.22 -11.46
N TYR A 506 12.35 0.61 -12.54
CA TYR A 506 12.28 2.00 -12.99
C TYR A 506 10.84 2.32 -13.41
N THR A 507 10.39 3.49 -13.01
CA THR A 507 9.09 4.03 -13.41
C THR A 507 9.27 5.40 -14.04
N HIS A 508 8.64 5.62 -15.20
CA HIS A 508 8.52 6.92 -15.83
C HIS A 508 7.04 7.26 -16.01
N LEU A 509 6.61 8.40 -15.45
CA LEU A 509 5.27 8.94 -15.65
C LEU A 509 5.26 9.86 -16.89
N PHE A 510 4.42 9.57 -17.87
CA PHE A 510 4.17 10.45 -19.02
C PHE A 510 3.16 11.53 -18.68
N ASP A 511 2.03 11.11 -18.06
CA ASP A 511 0.95 11.98 -17.64
C ASP A 511 0.64 11.70 -16.15
N TYR A 512 0.44 12.75 -15.37
CA TYR A 512 -0.07 12.77 -13.99
C TYR A 512 -0.80 14.09 -13.75
N GLU A 513 -1.74 14.36 -14.67
CA GLU A 513 -2.41 15.64 -14.85
C GLU A 513 -3.75 15.69 -14.11
N LYS A 514 -4.09 16.87 -13.58
CA LYS A 514 -5.44 17.25 -13.13
C LYS A 514 -6.37 17.46 -14.33
N GLU A 515 -7.63 17.76 -14.03
CA GLU A 515 -8.70 18.04 -15.00
C GLU A 515 -8.41 19.28 -15.86
N ASP A 516 -7.65 20.23 -15.36
CA ASP A 516 -7.24 21.47 -16.05
C ASP A 516 -5.93 21.31 -16.85
N GLY A 517 -5.32 20.12 -16.82
CA GLY A 517 -4.07 19.80 -17.51
C GLY A 517 -2.81 20.25 -16.76
N THR A 518 -2.93 20.70 -15.50
CA THR A 518 -1.76 20.95 -14.64
C THR A 518 -1.27 19.66 -13.99
N ASP A 519 0.02 19.58 -13.74
CA ASP A 519 0.64 18.42 -13.09
C ASP A 519 0.22 18.35 -11.61
N LEU A 520 0.03 17.14 -11.11
CA LEU A 520 -0.21 16.89 -9.68
C LEU A 520 1.11 17.04 -8.89
N ILE A 521 1.04 17.73 -7.74
CA ILE A 521 2.19 17.92 -6.85
C ILE A 521 2.65 16.61 -6.20
N ARG A 522 3.90 16.56 -5.72
CA ARG A 522 4.52 15.42 -4.99
C ARG A 522 4.70 14.14 -5.81
N ARG A 523 4.52 14.18 -7.12
CA ARG A 523 4.78 13.04 -8.02
C ARG A 523 6.15 13.19 -8.65
N ALA A 524 7.01 12.18 -8.45
CA ALA A 524 8.25 12.11 -9.18
C ALA A 524 7.98 11.56 -10.58
N LYS A 525 8.46 12.28 -11.61
CA LYS A 525 8.35 11.82 -13.00
C LYS A 525 9.13 10.53 -13.24
N ASP A 526 10.28 10.40 -12.58
CA ASP A 526 11.20 9.27 -12.69
C ASP A 526 11.52 8.73 -11.30
N THR A 527 11.40 7.41 -11.13
CA THR A 527 11.88 6.71 -9.94
C THR A 527 12.67 5.49 -10.35
N LEU A 528 13.77 5.20 -9.62
CA LEU A 528 14.60 4.01 -9.83
C LEU A 528 14.96 3.43 -8.45
N ASN A 529 14.71 2.14 -8.27
CA ASN A 529 15.26 1.37 -7.17
C ASN A 529 16.18 0.29 -7.74
N ALA A 530 17.30 0.04 -7.09
CA ALA A 530 18.23 -1.01 -7.47
C ALA A 530 18.88 -1.60 -6.24
N SER A 531 19.06 -2.92 -6.19
CA SER A 531 19.75 -3.61 -5.10
C SER A 531 20.69 -4.69 -5.62
N ILE A 532 21.70 -4.99 -4.82
CA ILE A 532 22.62 -6.11 -4.99
C ILE A 532 22.72 -6.79 -3.62
N ASN A 533 22.39 -8.07 -3.56
CA ASN A 533 22.55 -8.92 -2.38
C ASN A 533 23.57 -10.02 -2.66
N TYR A 534 24.48 -10.23 -1.72
CA TYR A 534 25.48 -11.27 -1.74
C TYR A 534 25.26 -12.21 -0.56
N TYR A 535 25.15 -13.50 -0.82
CA TYR A 535 24.96 -14.54 0.18
C TYR A 535 26.22 -15.39 0.29
N THR A 536 26.75 -15.54 1.49
CA THR A 536 27.85 -16.46 1.74
C THR A 536 27.35 -17.89 1.89
N SER A 537 28.27 -18.87 1.83
CA SER A 537 27.93 -20.29 2.10
C SER A 537 27.46 -20.55 3.54
N ASN A 538 27.58 -19.59 4.43
CA ASN A 538 27.15 -19.68 5.83
C ASN A 538 25.91 -18.80 6.09
N GLU A 539 25.12 -18.52 5.05
CA GLU A 539 23.87 -17.75 5.12
C GLU A 539 24.04 -16.30 5.66
N ILE A 540 25.25 -15.74 5.51
CA ILE A 540 25.48 -14.32 5.81
C ILE A 540 25.11 -13.53 4.57
N GLN A 541 24.21 -12.59 4.71
CA GLN A 541 23.79 -11.67 3.65
C GLN A 541 24.51 -10.31 3.79
N PHE A 542 24.92 -9.75 2.68
CA PHE A 542 25.37 -8.37 2.52
C PHE A 542 24.60 -7.72 1.38
N GLY A 543 23.85 -6.67 1.68
CA GLY A 543 23.05 -5.92 0.71
C GLY A 543 23.54 -4.49 0.54
N ILE A 544 23.42 -3.98 -0.67
CA ILE A 544 23.48 -2.56 -0.98
C ILE A 544 22.30 -2.21 -1.87
N ASP A 545 21.57 -1.17 -1.49
CA ASP A 545 20.46 -0.66 -2.29
C ASP A 545 20.59 0.84 -2.55
N ALA A 546 20.01 1.26 -3.65
CA ALA A 546 19.95 2.65 -4.06
C ALA A 546 18.54 3.00 -4.53
N GLN A 547 18.02 4.14 -4.05
CA GLN A 547 16.77 4.71 -4.49
C GLN A 547 17.01 6.10 -5.09
N TYR A 548 16.66 6.28 -6.35
CA TYR A 548 16.62 7.57 -7.02
C TYR A 548 15.18 8.05 -7.18
N ILE A 549 14.94 9.27 -6.73
CA ILE A 549 13.66 9.99 -6.89
C ILE A 549 13.96 11.22 -7.74
N GLY A 550 13.28 11.34 -8.88
CA GLY A 550 13.42 12.43 -9.83
C GLY A 550 12.84 13.76 -9.36
N ASP A 551 12.93 14.77 -10.21
CA ASP A 551 12.42 16.10 -9.91
C ASP A 551 10.91 16.08 -9.64
N ARG A 552 10.51 16.85 -8.63
CA ARG A 552 9.13 17.01 -8.16
C ARG A 552 8.84 18.46 -7.83
N VAL A 553 7.57 18.79 -7.84
CA VAL A 553 7.04 20.04 -7.31
C VAL A 553 6.14 19.77 -6.12
N ASP A 554 6.09 20.69 -5.18
CA ASP A 554 5.17 20.75 -4.06
C ASP A 554 4.60 22.15 -3.96
N THR A 555 3.86 22.47 -2.92
CA THR A 555 3.34 23.81 -2.64
C THR A 555 3.98 24.37 -1.37
N ASP A 556 4.22 25.68 -1.34
CA ASP A 556 4.72 26.38 -0.15
C ASP A 556 3.63 26.62 0.92
N GLY A 557 2.39 26.17 0.68
CA GLY A 557 1.27 26.42 1.59
C GLY A 557 0.89 27.89 1.75
N GLY A 558 1.40 28.77 0.88
CA GLY A 558 1.18 30.21 0.96
C GLY A 558 -0.30 30.61 0.92
N PHE A 559 -0.68 31.59 1.74
CA PHE A 559 -2.04 32.12 1.81
C PHE A 559 -2.08 33.58 1.33
N PRO A 560 -3.04 34.04 0.52
CA PRO A 560 -4.24 33.32 0.05
C PRO A 560 -4.02 32.40 -1.18
N VAL A 561 -2.84 32.38 -1.77
CA VAL A 561 -2.51 31.56 -2.92
C VAL A 561 -1.15 30.90 -2.67
N ALA A 562 -1.16 29.59 -2.64
CA ALA A 562 0.06 28.80 -2.56
C ALA A 562 0.83 28.82 -3.90
N SER A 563 2.15 28.84 -3.83
CA SER A 563 3.03 28.78 -5.01
C SER A 563 3.62 27.39 -5.15
N GLU A 564 3.81 26.94 -6.39
CA GLU A 564 4.57 25.72 -6.65
C GLU A 564 6.05 25.94 -6.35
N VAL A 565 6.64 24.98 -5.64
CA VAL A 565 8.06 24.99 -5.28
C VAL A 565 8.71 23.66 -5.65
N PRO A 566 9.93 23.66 -6.23
CA PRO A 566 10.63 22.42 -6.53
C PRO A 566 11.21 21.82 -5.25
N THR A 567 11.00 20.53 -5.02
CA THR A 567 11.68 19.76 -3.96
C THR A 567 12.96 19.07 -4.46
N GLY A 568 13.24 19.16 -5.76
CA GLY A 568 14.44 18.61 -6.40
C GLY A 568 14.43 17.08 -6.49
N ASN A 569 15.60 16.55 -6.90
CA ASN A 569 15.84 15.12 -7.00
C ASN A 569 16.91 14.69 -6.00
N TYR A 570 16.90 13.39 -5.67
CA TYR A 570 17.91 12.82 -4.78
C TYR A 570 18.14 11.33 -5.04
N THR A 571 19.29 10.83 -4.55
CA THR A 571 19.60 9.41 -4.49
C THR A 571 20.00 9.06 -3.06
N LEU A 572 19.36 8.06 -2.50
CA LEU A 572 19.69 7.47 -1.21
C LEU A 572 20.41 6.14 -1.44
N TRP A 573 21.37 5.84 -0.57
CA TRP A 573 22.10 4.58 -0.58
C TRP A 573 22.04 3.98 0.81
N ASN A 574 21.77 2.69 0.88
CA ASN A 574 21.67 1.94 2.12
C ASN A 574 22.57 0.70 2.06
N LEU A 575 22.95 0.20 3.23
CA LEU A 575 23.69 -1.05 3.40
C LEU A 575 22.93 -1.93 4.39
N ASN A 576 22.80 -3.19 4.04
CA ASN A 576 22.08 -4.19 4.83
C ASN A 576 23.04 -5.35 5.12
N PHE A 577 22.95 -5.89 6.32
CA PHE A 577 23.68 -7.07 6.75
C PHE A 577 22.78 -7.92 7.62
N SER A 578 22.71 -9.21 7.34
CA SER A 578 22.02 -10.17 8.20
C SER A 578 22.78 -11.47 8.32
N THR A 579 22.65 -12.15 9.46
CA THR A 579 23.27 -13.45 9.73
C THR A 579 22.60 -14.13 10.90
N GLU A 580 22.52 -15.46 10.86
CA GLU A 580 22.26 -16.29 12.03
C GLU A 580 23.55 -16.37 12.87
N ILE A 581 23.53 -15.85 14.10
CA ILE A 581 24.69 -15.87 15.01
C ILE A 581 24.83 -17.23 15.67
N ILE A 582 23.73 -17.78 16.13
CA ILE A 582 23.57 -19.14 16.70
C ILE A 582 22.18 -19.62 16.30
N ASN A 583 21.96 -20.94 16.32
CA ASN A 583 20.68 -21.54 15.92
C ASN A 583 19.47 -20.77 16.50
N ASN A 584 18.60 -20.31 15.62
CA ASN A 584 17.38 -19.53 15.91
C ASN A 584 17.65 -18.12 16.53
N VAL A 585 18.82 -17.54 16.31
CA VAL A 585 19.13 -16.15 16.72
C VAL A 585 19.74 -15.41 15.55
N ASP A 586 18.97 -14.51 14.99
CA ASP A 586 19.35 -13.69 13.85
C ASP A 586 19.78 -12.29 14.30
N LEU A 587 20.76 -11.74 13.60
CA LEU A 587 21.20 -10.36 13.74
C LEU A 587 21.06 -9.65 12.40
N SER A 588 20.38 -8.50 12.40
CA SER A 588 20.31 -7.60 11.26
C SER A 588 20.91 -6.24 11.61
N LEU A 589 21.66 -5.65 10.68
CA LEU A 589 22.19 -4.29 10.79
C LEU A 589 21.88 -3.53 9.50
N ASN A 590 21.21 -2.39 9.63
CA ASN A 590 20.76 -1.60 8.50
C ASN A 590 21.28 -0.16 8.62
N ALA A 591 22.14 0.26 7.70
CA ALA A 591 22.62 1.63 7.61
C ALA A 591 21.92 2.36 6.47
N LYS A 592 21.08 3.32 6.81
CA LYS A 592 20.27 4.10 5.86
C LYS A 592 20.94 5.43 5.53
N ASN A 593 20.72 5.92 4.30
CA ASN A 593 21.23 7.20 3.81
C ASN A 593 22.74 7.38 4.15
N ILE A 594 23.57 6.40 3.78
CA ILE A 594 24.99 6.32 4.22
C ILE A 594 25.83 7.55 3.84
N PHE A 595 25.41 8.29 2.82
CA PHE A 595 26.08 9.53 2.40
C PHE A 595 25.53 10.79 3.06
N ASP A 596 24.59 10.64 4.02
CA ASP A 596 23.94 11.75 4.75
C ASP A 596 23.36 12.81 3.79
N LYS A 597 22.69 12.34 2.73
CA LYS A 597 22.06 13.22 1.75
C LYS A 597 20.92 14.00 2.41
N GLU A 598 20.99 15.32 2.37
CA GLU A 598 19.87 16.18 2.71
C GLU A 598 18.88 16.22 1.53
N TYR A 599 17.61 15.98 1.81
CA TYR A 599 16.53 15.98 0.82
C TYR A 599 15.20 16.34 1.49
N GLN A 600 14.18 16.59 0.69
CA GLN A 600 12.80 16.78 1.16
C GLN A 600 11.87 15.87 0.35
N SER A 601 11.03 15.11 1.02
CA SER A 601 9.95 14.36 0.38
C SER A 601 8.67 15.21 0.25
N SER A 602 8.45 16.14 1.18
CA SER A 602 7.45 17.19 1.19
C SER A 602 8.13 18.52 1.51
N TYR A 603 7.72 19.62 0.86
CA TYR A 603 8.36 20.91 1.03
C TYR A 603 8.24 21.43 2.48
N GLY A 604 9.36 21.91 3.03
CA GLY A 604 9.45 22.45 4.39
C GLY A 604 9.64 21.40 5.48
N TYR A 605 9.44 20.12 5.18
CA TYR A 605 9.60 19.03 6.15
C TYR A 605 10.99 18.41 6.10
N ALA A 606 11.50 18.08 7.27
CA ALA A 606 12.78 17.41 7.42
C ALA A 606 12.66 15.92 7.05
N THR A 607 13.78 15.32 6.73
CA THR A 607 13.89 13.90 6.43
C THR A 607 15.02 13.27 7.22
N GLU A 608 14.98 11.95 7.36
CA GLU A 608 15.98 11.17 8.05
C GLU A 608 17.36 11.36 7.43
N GLY A 609 18.37 11.68 8.24
CA GLY A 609 19.76 11.69 7.85
C GLY A 609 20.36 10.29 7.83
N ARG A 610 21.72 10.20 7.84
CA ARG A 610 22.36 8.91 8.01
C ARG A 610 21.97 8.29 9.34
N SER A 611 21.47 7.05 9.29
CA SER A 611 20.97 6.33 10.46
C SER A 611 21.40 4.87 10.44
N LEU A 612 21.35 4.23 11.62
CA LEU A 612 21.71 2.83 11.84
C LEU A 612 20.64 2.16 12.71
N TYR A 613 20.23 0.98 12.31
CA TYR A 613 19.24 0.14 13.00
C TYR A 613 19.72 -1.30 13.10
#